data_ec1bdc1ff4848b42fb86182bed207afd
#
_entry.id   ec1bdc1ff4848b42fb86182bed207afd
#
_cell.length_a   1.000
_cell.length_b   1.000
_cell.length_c   1.000
_cell.angle_alpha   90.00
_cell.angle_beta   90.00
_cell.angle_gamma   90.00
#
_symmetry.space_group_name_H-M   'P 1'
#
loop_
_entity.id
_entity.type
_entity.pdbx_description
1 polymer ?
#
loop_
_entity_poly.entity_id
_entity_poly.type
_entity_poly.pdbx_seq_one_letter_code
_entity_poly.pdbx_strand_id
1 'polypeptide(L)'
;DWSSDVCSSDLWLVLLADFFFLSAVALGISKAPHMIGTALIIALGAGFFEEYFFRGLFLKLAFQDGIRSSKQVLGVVFLSAIFFGLAHLGNLTHQPLNATLFQVYYATAYGIFFAAIYLRTGSLWWTIILHFLIDFGSVLISQSTQAAPATSIWNFIFWLPLIALGLFLIRP
;
A
#
# COMPACT_ATOMS: atom_id res chain seq x y z
N ASP A 1 -4.39 22.09 12.35
CA ASP A 1 -3.51 20.97 12.62
C ASP A 1 -4.15 19.69 12.07
N TRP A 2 -3.65 19.19 10.93
CA TRP A 2 -4.19 18.00 10.25
C TRP A 2 -4.15 16.74 11.12
N SER A 3 -3.30 16.71 12.13
CA SER A 3 -3.14 15.58 13.04
C SER A 3 -4.13 15.62 14.22
N SER A 4 -4.72 16.78 14.52
CA SER A 4 -5.58 16.94 15.70
C SER A 4 -7.02 16.43 15.48
N ASP A 5 -7.45 16.26 14.22
CA ASP A 5 -8.80 15.82 13.85
C ASP A 5 -8.88 14.36 13.40
N VAL A 6 -7.97 13.50 13.91
CA VAL A 6 -8.12 12.05 13.73
C VAL A 6 -9.39 11.62 14.44
N CYS A 7 -10.50 11.61 13.71
CA CYS A 7 -11.75 11.07 14.21
C CYS A 7 -11.55 9.58 14.48
N SER A 8 -11.88 9.15 15.69
CA SER A 8 -11.83 7.73 16.07
C SER A 8 -12.55 6.81 15.08
N SER A 9 -13.51 7.35 14.31
CA SER A 9 -14.20 6.65 13.22
C SER A 9 -13.28 6.27 12.04
N ASP A 10 -12.20 7.01 11.76
CA ASP A 10 -11.30 6.69 10.66
C ASP A 10 -10.35 5.53 11.02
N LEU A 11 -10.05 5.38 12.30
CA LEU A 11 -9.23 4.27 12.82
C LEU A 11 -9.90 2.91 12.61
N TRP A 12 -11.24 2.83 12.66
CA TRP A 12 -11.98 1.60 12.40
C TRP A 12 -11.77 1.06 11.00
N LEU A 13 -11.60 1.93 10.01
CA LEU A 13 -11.33 1.51 8.62
C LEU A 13 -9.95 0.86 8.50
N VAL A 14 -8.95 1.36 9.22
CA VAL A 14 -7.62 0.75 9.29
C VAL A 14 -7.70 -0.61 9.98
N LEU A 15 -8.38 -0.69 11.12
CA LEU A 15 -8.56 -1.96 11.85
C LEU A 15 -9.34 -3.01 11.05
N LEU A 16 -10.35 -2.59 10.27
CA LEU A 16 -11.06 -3.50 9.37
C LEU A 16 -10.16 -4.02 8.25
N ALA A 17 -9.31 -3.16 7.68
CA ALA A 17 -8.34 -3.56 6.68
C ALA A 17 -7.33 -4.56 7.28
N ASP A 18 -6.79 -4.29 8.47
CA ASP A 18 -5.89 -5.20 9.18
C ASP A 18 -6.54 -6.56 9.43
N PHE A 19 -7.79 -6.59 9.90
CA PHE A 19 -8.51 -7.82 10.13
C PHE A 19 -8.71 -8.64 8.85
N PHE A 20 -9.04 -7.98 7.74
CA PHE A 20 -9.17 -8.63 6.44
C PHE A 20 -7.84 -9.25 5.99
N PHE A 21 -6.73 -8.50 6.08
CA PHE A 21 -5.42 -9.01 5.69
C PHE A 21 -4.88 -10.08 6.64
N LEU A 22 -5.14 -9.99 7.94
CA LEU A 22 -4.82 -11.06 8.90
C LEU A 22 -5.55 -12.36 8.56
N SER A 23 -6.82 -12.28 8.15
CA SER A 23 -7.58 -13.45 7.71
C SER A 23 -6.99 -14.08 6.44
N ALA A 24 -6.55 -13.24 5.49
CA ALA A 24 -5.86 -13.70 4.28
C ALA A 24 -4.51 -14.36 4.61
N VAL A 25 -3.75 -13.81 5.55
CA VAL A 25 -2.51 -14.40 6.06
C VAL A 25 -2.75 -15.78 6.69
N ALA A 26 -3.75 -15.90 7.57
CA ALA A 26 -4.09 -17.17 8.22
C ALA A 26 -4.44 -18.26 7.20
N LEU A 27 -5.23 -17.89 6.17
CA LEU A 27 -5.56 -18.77 5.05
C LEU A 27 -4.30 -19.15 4.26
N GLY A 28 -3.43 -18.19 3.99
CA GLY A 28 -2.19 -18.39 3.24
C GLY A 28 -1.23 -19.34 3.96
N ILE A 29 -1.04 -19.18 5.27
CA ILE A 29 -0.21 -20.07 6.10
C ILE A 29 -0.70 -21.52 6.00
N SER A 30 -2.01 -21.73 6.05
CA SER A 30 -2.58 -23.09 5.94
C SER A 30 -2.37 -23.72 4.56
N LYS A 31 -2.37 -22.91 3.49
CA LYS A 31 -2.22 -23.37 2.10
C LYS A 31 -0.77 -23.60 1.69
N ALA A 32 0.15 -22.75 2.13
CA ALA A 32 1.52 -22.74 1.66
C ALA A 32 2.55 -22.54 2.80
N PRO A 33 2.59 -23.45 3.80
CA PRO A 33 3.53 -23.32 4.92
C PRO A 33 4.99 -23.31 4.48
N HIS A 34 5.32 -23.95 3.37
CA HIS A 34 6.67 -23.97 2.79
C HIS A 34 7.14 -22.61 2.25
N MET A 35 6.21 -21.70 1.98
CA MET A 35 6.53 -20.35 1.49
C MET A 35 6.74 -19.33 2.61
N ILE A 36 6.51 -19.67 3.87
CA ILE A 36 6.55 -18.72 5.00
C ILE A 36 7.88 -17.96 5.06
N GLY A 37 9.01 -18.66 4.93
CA GLY A 37 10.34 -18.02 4.98
C GLY A 37 10.53 -17.01 3.85
N THR A 38 10.18 -17.38 2.63
CA THR A 38 10.24 -16.47 1.46
C THR A 38 9.31 -15.27 1.61
N ALA A 39 8.06 -15.53 2.02
CA ALA A 39 7.07 -14.48 2.24
C ALA A 39 7.51 -13.49 3.33
N LEU A 40 8.09 -13.97 4.43
CA LEU A 40 8.61 -13.12 5.50
C LEU A 40 9.72 -12.18 5.01
N ILE A 41 10.70 -12.71 4.27
CA ILE A 41 11.82 -11.90 3.77
C ILE A 41 11.30 -10.80 2.83
N ILE A 42 10.43 -11.16 1.89
CA ILE A 42 9.86 -10.21 0.92
C ILE A 42 9.03 -9.16 1.64
N ALA A 43 8.07 -9.59 2.45
CA ALA A 43 7.12 -8.69 3.10
C ALA A 43 7.78 -7.75 4.13
N LEU A 44 8.77 -8.24 4.90
CA LEU A 44 9.56 -7.39 5.80
C LEU A 44 10.41 -6.38 5.02
N GLY A 45 11.05 -6.83 3.94
CA GLY A 45 11.84 -5.96 3.08
C GLY A 45 10.98 -4.86 2.46
N ALA A 46 9.92 -5.22 1.73
CA ALA A 46 9.02 -4.28 1.08
C ALA A 46 8.34 -3.36 2.10
N GLY A 47 7.66 -3.93 3.11
CA GLY A 47 6.91 -3.16 4.09
C GLY A 47 7.76 -2.17 4.86
N PHE A 48 9.00 -2.52 5.22
CA PHE A 48 9.86 -1.59 5.95
C PHE A 48 10.53 -0.57 5.03
N PHE A 49 11.29 -1.02 4.01
CA PHE A 49 12.11 -0.12 3.21
C PHE A 49 11.28 0.80 2.31
N GLU A 50 10.22 0.29 1.70
CA GLU A 50 9.39 1.08 0.81
C GLU A 50 8.56 2.10 1.60
N GLU A 51 7.97 1.71 2.74
CA GLU A 51 7.23 2.66 3.56
C GLU A 51 8.14 3.71 4.19
N TYR A 52 9.33 3.31 4.66
CA TYR A 52 10.30 4.26 5.16
C TYR A 52 10.70 5.30 4.10
N PHE A 53 10.93 4.85 2.85
CA PHE A 53 11.31 5.75 1.76
C PHE A 53 10.15 6.66 1.33
N PHE A 54 8.98 6.08 1.01
CA PHE A 54 7.89 6.84 0.42
C PHE A 54 7.09 7.65 1.44
N ARG A 55 6.88 7.14 2.65
CA ARG A 55 6.09 7.83 3.69
C ARG A 55 7.00 8.49 4.72
N GLY A 56 8.01 7.78 5.18
CA GLY A 56 8.95 8.31 6.16
C GLY A 56 9.84 9.44 5.62
N LEU A 57 10.36 9.31 4.40
CA LEU A 57 11.26 10.29 3.82
C LEU A 57 10.55 11.22 2.83
N PHE A 58 9.97 10.68 1.76
CA PHE A 58 9.41 11.47 0.66
C PHE A 58 8.27 12.40 1.14
N LEU A 59 7.23 11.85 1.80
CA LEU A 59 6.13 12.68 2.30
C LEU A 59 6.59 13.65 3.39
N LYS A 60 7.48 13.21 4.29
CA LYS A 60 8.02 14.07 5.33
C LYS A 60 8.77 15.28 4.75
N LEU A 61 9.60 15.06 3.73
CA LEU A 61 10.31 16.16 3.04
C LEU A 61 9.36 17.06 2.27
N ALA A 62 8.35 16.49 1.59
CA ALA A 62 7.37 17.26 0.84
C ALA A 62 6.50 18.19 1.73
N PHE A 63 6.35 17.84 3.01
CA PHE A 63 5.58 18.60 3.99
C PHE A 63 6.45 19.25 5.09
N GLN A 64 7.77 19.33 4.91
CA GLN A 64 8.68 19.89 5.93
C GLN A 64 8.34 21.34 6.32
N ASP A 65 7.83 22.14 5.38
CA ASP A 65 7.38 23.53 5.61
C ASP A 65 5.89 23.62 6.00
N GLY A 66 5.29 22.50 6.38
CA GLY A 66 3.88 22.38 6.75
C GLY A 66 2.94 22.17 5.57
N ILE A 67 1.71 21.83 5.88
CA ILE A 67 0.62 21.66 4.91
C ILE A 67 -0.09 23.00 4.72
N ARG A 68 -0.07 23.52 3.48
CA ARG A 68 -0.64 24.85 3.14
C ARG A 68 -2.03 24.80 2.54
N SER A 69 -2.41 23.65 1.94
CA SER A 69 -3.73 23.50 1.31
C SER A 69 -4.06 22.04 1.02
N SER A 70 -5.35 21.71 0.89
CA SER A 70 -5.81 20.38 0.45
C SER A 70 -5.31 20.03 -0.96
N LYS A 71 -5.13 21.01 -1.85
CA LYS A 71 -4.57 20.80 -3.19
C LYS A 71 -3.11 20.34 -3.13
N GLN A 72 -2.32 20.90 -2.20
CA GLN A 72 -0.95 20.46 -1.96
C GLN A 72 -0.94 19.02 -1.47
N VAL A 73 -1.81 18.67 -0.51
CA VAL A 73 -1.91 17.29 0.00
C VAL A 73 -2.23 16.31 -1.12
N LEU A 74 -3.27 16.58 -1.89
CA LEU A 74 -3.65 15.76 -3.04
C LEU A 74 -2.49 15.61 -4.03
N GLY A 75 -1.86 16.71 -4.43
CA GLY A 75 -0.74 16.69 -5.37
C GLY A 75 0.44 15.86 -4.88
N VAL A 76 0.84 16.02 -3.63
CA VAL A 76 1.95 15.27 -3.03
C VAL A 76 1.62 13.80 -2.86
N VAL A 77 0.39 13.46 -2.41
CA VAL A 77 -0.07 12.07 -2.29
C VAL A 77 -0.08 11.38 -3.64
N PHE A 78 -0.65 12.01 -4.68
CA PHE A 78 -0.65 11.43 -6.03
C PHE A 78 0.76 11.26 -6.58
N LEU A 79 1.64 12.25 -6.40
CA LEU A 79 3.02 12.17 -6.86
C LEU A 79 3.77 11.03 -6.18
N SER A 80 3.66 10.92 -4.85
CA SER A 80 4.25 9.82 -4.08
C SER A 80 3.72 8.46 -4.54
N ALA A 81 2.40 8.35 -4.74
CA ALA A 81 1.76 7.11 -5.17
C ALA A 81 2.17 6.68 -6.58
N ILE A 82 2.29 7.63 -7.51
CA ILE A 82 2.76 7.36 -8.88
C ILE A 82 4.21 6.88 -8.84
N PHE A 83 5.10 7.55 -8.10
CA PHE A 83 6.49 7.09 -7.97
C PHE A 83 6.59 5.72 -7.29
N PHE A 84 5.76 5.46 -6.28
CA PHE A 84 5.67 4.15 -5.66
C PHE A 84 5.27 3.07 -6.67
N GLY A 85 4.25 3.31 -7.47
CA GLY A 85 3.86 2.41 -8.56
C GLY A 85 4.97 2.21 -9.58
N LEU A 86 5.57 3.30 -10.08
CA LEU A 86 6.63 3.27 -11.09
C LEU A 86 7.90 2.55 -10.61
N ALA A 87 8.20 2.56 -9.31
CA ALA A 87 9.32 1.81 -8.74
C ALA A 87 9.22 0.30 -9.06
N HIS A 88 7.99 -0.23 -9.22
CA HIS A 88 7.75 -1.62 -9.58
C HIS A 88 8.10 -1.97 -11.04
N LEU A 89 8.41 -0.98 -11.89
CA LEU A 89 8.97 -1.25 -13.23
C LEU A 89 10.29 -2.00 -13.16
N GLY A 90 11.04 -1.91 -12.07
CA GLY A 90 12.22 -2.74 -11.82
C GLY A 90 11.95 -4.24 -11.92
N ASN A 91 10.71 -4.67 -11.66
CA ASN A 91 10.31 -6.07 -11.76
C ASN A 91 10.25 -6.62 -13.19
N LEU A 92 10.35 -5.76 -14.23
CA LEU A 92 10.50 -6.18 -15.62
C LEU A 92 11.72 -7.09 -15.86
N THR A 93 12.69 -7.07 -14.95
CA THR A 93 13.86 -7.95 -15.01
C THR A 93 13.54 -9.42 -14.80
N HIS A 94 12.40 -9.74 -14.16
CA HIS A 94 12.06 -11.12 -13.78
C HIS A 94 10.58 -11.47 -13.90
N GLN A 95 9.73 -10.54 -14.38
CA GLN A 95 8.31 -10.84 -14.63
C GLN A 95 7.81 -10.22 -15.94
N PRO A 96 6.71 -10.77 -16.54
CA PRO A 96 6.17 -10.29 -17.81
C PRO A 96 5.68 -8.84 -17.76
N LEU A 97 5.76 -8.14 -18.89
CA LEU A 97 5.35 -6.74 -19.01
C LEU A 97 3.90 -6.49 -18.56
N ASN A 98 2.95 -7.34 -18.95
CA ASN A 98 1.55 -7.18 -18.57
C ASN A 98 1.31 -7.33 -17.06
N ALA A 99 2.03 -8.24 -16.40
CA ALA A 99 1.99 -8.38 -14.95
C ALA A 99 2.59 -7.16 -14.26
N THR A 100 3.75 -6.68 -14.75
CA THR A 100 4.41 -5.49 -14.20
C THR A 100 3.56 -4.23 -14.37
N LEU A 101 2.96 -4.01 -15.53
CA LEU A 101 2.09 -2.84 -15.74
C LEU A 101 0.84 -2.89 -14.86
N PHE A 102 0.28 -4.07 -14.66
CA PHE A 102 -0.82 -4.21 -13.72
C PHE A 102 -0.36 -4.00 -12.27
N GLN A 103 0.85 -4.45 -11.93
CA GLN A 103 1.45 -4.18 -10.61
C GLN A 103 1.65 -2.68 -10.39
N VAL A 104 2.17 -1.94 -11.37
CA VAL A 104 2.29 -0.47 -11.30
C VAL A 104 0.95 0.17 -10.98
N TYR A 105 -0.14 -0.28 -11.63
CA TYR A 105 -1.47 0.25 -11.39
C TYR A 105 -1.94 0.01 -9.95
N TYR A 106 -1.95 -1.24 -9.46
CA TYR A 106 -2.46 -1.51 -8.13
C TYR A 106 -1.49 -1.03 -7.02
N ALA A 107 -0.18 -1.01 -7.25
CA ALA A 107 0.76 -0.40 -6.34
C ALA A 107 0.52 1.11 -6.22
N THR A 108 0.18 1.82 -7.32
CA THR A 108 -0.25 3.22 -7.24
C THR A 108 -1.51 3.38 -6.37
N ALA A 109 -2.48 2.48 -6.49
CA ALA A 109 -3.68 2.49 -5.63
C ALA A 109 -3.32 2.30 -4.15
N TYR A 110 -2.47 1.33 -3.83
CA TYR A 110 -1.91 1.18 -2.47
C TYR A 110 -1.11 2.41 -2.04
N GLY A 111 -0.37 3.01 -2.97
CA GLY A 111 0.39 4.24 -2.73
C GLY A 111 -0.47 5.37 -2.18
N ILE A 112 -1.65 5.60 -2.77
CA ILE A 112 -2.62 6.58 -2.30
C ILE A 112 -3.15 6.19 -0.91
N PHE A 113 -3.51 4.94 -0.72
CA PHE A 113 -4.09 4.44 0.54
C PHE A 113 -3.09 4.53 1.70
N PHE A 114 -1.86 4.07 1.53
CA PHE A 114 -0.83 4.15 2.57
C PHE A 114 -0.44 5.60 2.90
N ALA A 115 -0.33 6.47 1.89
CA ALA A 115 -0.10 7.89 2.13
C ALA A 115 -1.22 8.51 2.96
N ALA A 116 -2.47 8.15 2.68
CA ALA A 116 -3.63 8.61 3.43
C ALA A 116 -3.59 8.13 4.90
N ILE A 117 -3.30 6.85 5.14
CA ILE A 117 -3.15 6.30 6.50
C ILE A 117 -2.03 7.02 7.25
N TYR A 118 -0.86 7.19 6.62
CA TYR A 118 0.26 7.89 7.23
C TYR A 118 -0.10 9.32 7.64
N LEU A 119 -0.75 10.08 6.75
CA LEU A 119 -1.18 11.45 7.03
C LEU A 119 -2.24 11.52 8.14
N ARG A 120 -3.14 10.55 8.20
CA ARG A 120 -4.20 10.50 9.24
C ARG A 120 -3.67 10.07 10.59
N THR A 121 -2.79 9.11 10.63
CA THR A 121 -2.32 8.52 11.90
C THR A 121 -1.05 9.18 12.44
N GLY A 122 -0.29 9.87 11.59
CA GLY A 122 1.05 10.39 11.90
C GLY A 122 2.06 9.28 12.20
N SER A 123 1.71 8.02 11.97
CA SER A 123 2.52 6.85 12.35
C SER A 123 2.86 5.98 11.15
N LEU A 124 4.16 5.79 10.93
CA LEU A 124 4.69 4.93 9.88
C LEU A 124 4.42 3.44 10.16
N TRP A 125 4.25 3.06 11.40
CA TRP A 125 4.03 1.67 11.79
C TRP A 125 2.75 1.08 11.19
N TRP A 126 1.69 1.85 11.09
CA TRP A 126 0.43 1.38 10.49
C TRP A 126 0.62 1.01 9.02
N THR A 127 1.33 1.82 8.26
CA THR A 127 1.59 1.53 6.85
C THR A 127 2.56 0.37 6.67
N ILE A 128 3.60 0.26 7.51
CA ILE A 128 4.54 -0.86 7.51
C ILE A 128 3.81 -2.18 7.80
N ILE A 129 2.97 -2.22 8.84
CA ILE A 129 2.23 -3.43 9.21
C ILE A 129 1.25 -3.83 8.12
N LEU A 130 0.47 -2.89 7.60
CA LEU A 130 -0.48 -3.15 6.50
C LEU A 130 0.23 -3.66 5.25
N HIS A 131 1.29 -3.01 4.82
CA HIS A 131 2.07 -3.42 3.66
C HIS A 131 2.65 -4.82 3.86
N PHE A 132 3.25 -5.06 5.02
CA PHE A 132 3.74 -6.39 5.40
C PHE A 132 2.64 -7.46 5.29
N LEU A 133 1.47 -7.23 5.85
CA LEU A 133 0.35 -8.19 5.84
C LEU A 133 -0.14 -8.46 4.42
N ILE A 134 -0.20 -7.43 3.57
CA ILE A 134 -0.60 -7.54 2.17
C ILE A 134 0.38 -8.42 1.40
N ASP A 135 1.67 -8.13 1.46
CA ASP A 135 2.68 -8.87 0.72
C ASP A 135 2.85 -10.29 1.25
N PHE A 136 2.89 -10.45 2.58
CA PHE A 136 2.99 -11.75 3.21
C PHE A 136 1.82 -12.64 2.81
N GLY A 137 0.59 -12.14 2.94
CA GLY A 137 -0.61 -12.87 2.53
C GLY A 137 -0.66 -13.14 1.03
N SER A 138 -0.25 -12.17 0.20
CA SER A 138 -0.22 -12.31 -1.25
C SER A 138 0.71 -13.43 -1.72
N VAL A 139 1.96 -13.48 -1.22
CA VAL A 139 2.92 -14.53 -1.55
C VAL A 139 2.41 -15.90 -1.12
N LEU A 140 1.84 -16.02 0.08
CA LEU A 140 1.32 -17.28 0.58
C LEU A 140 0.09 -17.77 -0.19
N ILE A 141 -0.85 -16.87 -0.53
CA ILE A 141 -2.08 -17.24 -1.25
C ILE A 141 -1.79 -17.59 -2.71
N SER A 142 -0.97 -16.80 -3.38
CA SER A 142 -0.62 -17.01 -4.78
C SER A 142 0.41 -18.11 -4.98
N GLN A 143 1.14 -18.47 -3.93
CA GLN A 143 2.31 -19.36 -3.96
C GLN A 143 3.36 -18.90 -4.98
N SER A 144 3.46 -17.59 -5.16
CA SER A 144 4.35 -16.93 -6.12
C SER A 144 4.91 -15.64 -5.55
N THR A 145 6.12 -15.33 -5.95
CA THR A 145 6.78 -14.04 -5.67
C THR A 145 6.56 -13.02 -6.80
N GLN A 146 5.87 -13.42 -7.87
CA GLN A 146 5.58 -12.58 -9.02
C GLN A 146 4.14 -12.10 -9.02
N ALA A 147 3.93 -10.88 -9.48
CA ALA A 147 2.60 -10.34 -9.69
C ALA A 147 1.84 -11.14 -10.77
N ALA A 148 0.55 -11.36 -10.55
CA ALA A 148 -0.32 -11.91 -11.57
C ALA A 148 -0.70 -10.84 -12.61
N PRO A 149 -0.79 -11.18 -13.90
CA PRO A 149 -1.27 -10.26 -14.93
C PRO A 149 -2.78 -9.99 -14.77
N ALA A 150 -3.22 -8.81 -15.21
CA ALA A 150 -4.66 -8.56 -15.36
C ALA A 150 -5.20 -9.42 -16.51
N THR A 151 -6.33 -10.08 -16.26
CA THR A 151 -7.03 -10.95 -17.24
C THR A 151 -8.31 -10.34 -17.76
N SER A 152 -8.81 -9.29 -17.11
CA SER A 152 -10.05 -8.60 -17.47
C SER A 152 -10.11 -7.18 -16.91
N ILE A 153 -11.07 -6.38 -17.39
CA ILE A 153 -11.32 -5.02 -16.87
C ILE A 153 -11.72 -5.06 -15.39
N TRP A 154 -12.30 -6.14 -14.90
CA TRP A 154 -12.69 -6.28 -13.50
C TRP A 154 -11.50 -6.27 -12.56
N ASN A 155 -10.33 -6.71 -13.00
CA ASN A 155 -9.09 -6.59 -12.20
C ASN A 155 -8.76 -5.12 -11.89
N PHE A 156 -9.00 -4.19 -12.82
CA PHE A 156 -8.79 -2.76 -12.59
C PHE A 156 -9.90 -2.15 -11.71
N ILE A 157 -11.15 -2.51 -11.95
CA ILE A 157 -12.30 -2.01 -11.18
C ILE A 157 -12.18 -2.41 -9.71
N PHE A 158 -11.63 -3.59 -9.42
CA PHE A 158 -11.43 -4.10 -8.06
C PHE A 158 -10.64 -3.14 -7.16
N TRP A 159 -9.71 -2.36 -7.72
CA TRP A 159 -8.86 -1.45 -6.95
C TRP A 159 -9.47 -0.05 -6.76
N LEU A 160 -10.53 0.29 -7.47
CA LEU A 160 -11.18 1.63 -7.35
C LEU A 160 -11.69 1.91 -5.94
N PRO A 161 -12.31 0.97 -5.19
CA PRO A 161 -12.70 1.20 -3.80
C PRO A 161 -11.53 1.60 -2.89
N LEU A 162 -10.34 1.01 -3.10
CA LEU A 162 -9.16 1.34 -2.32
C LEU A 162 -8.69 2.78 -2.60
N ILE A 163 -8.69 3.19 -3.87
CA ILE A 163 -8.40 4.57 -4.28
C ILE A 163 -9.42 5.53 -3.64
N ALA A 164 -10.71 5.20 -3.75
CA ALA A 164 -11.78 6.01 -3.18
C ALA A 164 -11.64 6.14 -1.65
N LEU A 165 -11.30 5.06 -0.96
CA LEU A 165 -11.05 5.06 0.48
C LEU A 165 -9.84 5.93 0.83
N GLY A 166 -8.74 5.82 0.10
CA GLY A 166 -7.57 6.68 0.29
C GLY A 166 -7.92 8.16 0.11
N LEU A 167 -8.64 8.51 -0.95
CA LEU A 167 -9.10 9.88 -1.21
C LEU A 167 -10.06 10.38 -0.12
N PHE A 168 -10.94 9.51 0.37
CA PHE A 168 -11.81 9.83 1.49
C PHE A 168 -11.03 10.13 2.78
N LEU A 169 -9.99 9.36 3.06
CA LEU A 169 -9.15 9.55 4.26
C LEU A 169 -8.32 10.84 4.21
N ILE A 170 -7.91 11.33 3.05
CA ILE A 170 -7.15 12.59 2.93
C ILE A 170 -8.02 13.85 2.82
N ARG A 171 -9.34 13.72 2.93
CA ARG A 171 -10.20 14.90 2.99
C ARG A 171 -9.88 15.74 4.23
N PRO A 172 -10.08 17.07 4.14
CA PRO A 172 -9.94 17.98 5.27
C PRO A 172 -10.93 17.66 6.38
#